data_6fcd16f0a38f1ca32710c96ad8d7f7a9
#
_entry.id   6fcd16f0a38f1ca32710c96ad8d7f7a9
#
_cell.length_a   1.000
_cell.length_b   1.000
_cell.length_c   1.000
_cell.angle_alpha   90.00
_cell.angle_beta   90.00
_cell.angle_gamma   90.00
#
_symmetry.space_group_name_H-M   'P 1'
#
loop_
_entity.id
_entity.type
_entity.pdbx_description
1 polymer ?
#
loop_
_entity_poly.entity_id
_entity_poly.type
_entity_poly.pdbx_seq_one_letter_code
_entity_poly.pdbx_strand_id
1 'polypeptide(L)'
;MESFNQNVIKHKTGLLNLAAELGNISKACRIMGFSRDTFYRYQAARDAGGVEALFEVSRKKPNLKNRVDQATEQAVVAFAIAFPAHGQVRASNELRKEGVFVSPSGVRSIWLRHDLACMKQRLRALEKKAAEEGLVLTEAQVQALERKKQDDEACGEIESHHPGYLGSQDTFYVGTIKGVGRIYQQSFVDTYSKWAAAKLYTTKTAITGADLLNDKVLPFFAAQGMGIIRMLTDRGTEYCGKLETHDYQLYLGINSIEHTKTKARHPQTNGICERFHKTVLQEFYQVAFRRKLYHSLHELQTDLDDWMEHYNSQRTHQGKMCCGRTPMQTLLAGKQLWQEKVAQLN
;
A
#
# COMPACT_ATOMS: atom_id res chain seq x y z
N MET A 1 18.90 25.12 13.36
CA MET A 1 18.75 25.97 12.15
C MET A 1 18.75 27.46 12.45
N GLU A 2 18.23 27.91 13.58
CA GLU A 2 18.22 29.35 13.95
C GLU A 2 19.62 29.97 14.12
N SER A 3 20.57 29.26 14.73
CA SER A 3 21.92 29.80 14.96
C SER A 3 22.73 30.01 13.66
N PHE A 4 22.52 29.20 12.64
CA PHE A 4 23.19 29.34 11.35
C PHE A 4 22.69 30.58 10.58
N ASN A 5 21.37 30.80 10.58
CA ASN A 5 20.76 31.97 9.97
C ASN A 5 21.18 33.28 10.65
N GLN A 6 21.32 33.29 11.97
CA GLN A 6 21.81 34.48 12.71
C GLN A 6 23.26 34.85 12.35
N ASN A 7 24.14 33.86 12.14
CA ASN A 7 25.52 34.12 11.74
C ASN A 7 25.61 34.67 10.32
N VAL A 8 24.78 34.16 9.39
CA VAL A 8 24.74 34.65 8.00
C VAL A 8 24.28 36.12 7.95
N ILE A 9 23.29 36.49 8.76
CA ILE A 9 22.80 37.86 8.85
C ILE A 9 23.87 38.78 9.43
N LYS A 10 24.56 38.39 10.50
CA LYS A 10 25.68 39.16 11.07
C LYS A 10 26.76 39.46 10.05
N HIS A 11 27.09 38.50 9.15
CA HIS A 11 28.05 38.72 8.08
C HIS A 11 27.54 39.70 7.00
N LYS A 12 26.26 39.61 6.60
CA LYS A 12 25.66 40.51 5.61
C LYS A 12 25.52 41.93 6.14
N THR A 13 25.04 42.10 7.37
CA THR A 13 24.94 43.44 8.02
C THR A 13 26.32 43.99 8.37
N GLY A 14 27.26 43.14 8.76
CA GLY A 14 28.65 43.53 9.03
C GLY A 14 29.34 44.13 7.82
N LEU A 15 29.10 43.62 6.59
CA LEU A 15 29.62 44.19 5.36
C LEU A 15 29.06 45.59 5.09
N LEU A 16 27.73 45.75 5.28
CA LEU A 16 27.07 47.05 5.07
C LEU A 16 27.54 48.12 6.08
N ASN A 17 27.70 47.73 7.36
CA ASN A 17 28.16 48.62 8.41
C ASN A 17 29.64 49.00 8.21
N LEU A 18 30.50 48.03 7.88
CA LEU A 18 31.90 48.29 7.63
C LEU A 18 32.13 49.24 6.43
N ALA A 19 31.30 49.15 5.40
CA ALA A 19 31.37 50.04 4.26
C ALA A 19 30.94 51.48 4.65
N ALA A 20 29.97 51.63 5.53
CA ALA A 20 29.55 52.93 6.06
C ALA A 20 30.62 53.58 6.94
N GLU A 21 31.23 52.80 7.84
CA GLU A 21 32.35 53.26 8.70
C GLU A 21 33.59 53.68 7.93
N LEU A 22 33.96 52.89 6.92
CA LEU A 22 35.17 53.17 6.10
C LEU A 22 34.95 54.24 5.01
N GLY A 23 33.69 54.62 4.74
CA GLY A 23 33.34 55.50 3.60
C GLY A 23 33.80 54.92 2.25
N ASN A 24 34.18 53.65 2.18
CA ASN A 24 34.78 53.05 0.97
C ASN A 24 34.30 51.57 0.79
N ILE A 25 33.36 51.42 -0.12
CA ILE A 25 32.71 50.12 -0.44
C ILE A 25 33.74 49.11 -0.96
N SER A 26 34.65 49.56 -1.82
CA SER A 26 35.68 48.66 -2.40
C SER A 26 36.63 48.09 -1.36
N LYS A 27 37.02 48.90 -0.38
CA LYS A 27 37.88 48.47 0.74
C LYS A 27 37.16 47.53 1.66
N ALA A 28 35.88 47.82 2.02
CA ALA A 28 35.06 46.94 2.85
C ALA A 28 34.84 45.58 2.19
N CYS A 29 34.50 45.55 0.91
CA CYS A 29 34.33 44.32 0.14
C CYS A 29 35.60 43.49 0.09
N ARG A 30 36.76 44.11 -0.07
CA ARG A 30 38.07 43.42 -0.09
C ARG A 30 38.41 42.80 1.27
N ILE A 31 38.13 43.52 2.36
CA ILE A 31 38.38 43.06 3.72
C ILE A 31 37.47 41.85 4.05
N MET A 32 36.22 41.92 3.67
CA MET A 32 35.21 40.89 3.99
C MET A 32 35.14 39.75 2.96
N GLY A 33 35.91 39.84 1.87
CA GLY A 33 35.94 38.78 0.83
C GLY A 33 34.69 38.76 -0.08
N PHE A 34 33.97 39.86 -0.23
CA PHE A 34 32.77 39.97 -1.06
C PHE A 34 33.02 40.78 -2.35
N SER A 35 32.21 40.52 -3.39
CA SER A 35 32.18 41.36 -4.58
C SER A 35 31.37 42.65 -4.32
N ARG A 36 31.67 43.72 -5.07
CA ARG A 36 30.85 44.96 -5.01
C ARG A 36 29.39 44.71 -5.42
N ASP A 37 29.18 43.81 -6.37
CA ASP A 37 27.85 43.36 -6.80
C ASP A 37 27.04 42.77 -5.64
N THR A 38 27.69 41.96 -4.80
CA THR A 38 27.07 41.37 -3.60
C THR A 38 26.72 42.45 -2.58
N PHE A 39 27.58 43.46 -2.42
CA PHE A 39 27.29 44.62 -1.55
C PHE A 39 26.03 45.36 -1.99
N TYR A 40 25.92 45.77 -3.24
CA TYR A 40 24.78 46.50 -3.74
C TYR A 40 23.51 45.67 -3.67
N ARG A 41 23.57 44.36 -3.89
CA ARG A 41 22.43 43.49 -3.73
C ARG A 41 21.95 43.41 -2.28
N TYR A 42 22.85 43.37 -1.30
CA TYR A 42 22.49 43.39 0.12
C TYR A 42 21.96 44.78 0.54
N GLN A 43 22.53 45.85 0.03
CA GLN A 43 22.05 47.22 0.27
C GLN A 43 20.61 47.37 -0.25
N ALA A 44 20.37 47.02 -1.51
CA ALA A 44 19.03 47.10 -2.11
C ALA A 44 18.01 46.21 -1.34
N ALA A 45 18.40 45.01 -0.90
CA ALA A 45 17.52 44.15 -0.11
C ALA A 45 17.19 44.79 1.26
N ARG A 46 18.18 45.38 1.95
CA ARG A 46 17.96 46.05 3.22
C ARG A 46 17.07 47.31 3.04
N ASP A 47 17.28 48.07 2.00
CA ASP A 47 16.52 49.32 1.74
C ASP A 47 15.08 49.01 1.33
N ALA A 48 14.80 47.86 0.71
CA ALA A 48 13.47 47.44 0.33
C ALA A 48 12.65 46.75 1.48
N GLY A 49 13.28 46.07 2.42
CA GLY A 49 12.57 45.27 3.42
C GLY A 49 13.30 45.11 4.76
N GLY A 50 14.23 46.02 5.08
CA GLY A 50 14.98 46.00 6.35
C GLY A 50 15.93 44.81 6.48
N VAL A 51 16.36 44.54 7.72
CA VAL A 51 17.28 43.43 8.03
C VAL A 51 16.66 42.08 7.72
N GLU A 52 15.34 41.97 7.79
CA GLU A 52 14.61 40.73 7.51
C GLU A 52 14.72 40.31 6.03
N ALA A 53 14.83 41.26 5.09
CA ALA A 53 15.04 40.95 3.68
C ALA A 53 16.44 40.37 3.36
N LEU A 54 17.35 40.39 4.32
CA LEU A 54 18.66 39.75 4.21
C LEU A 54 18.63 38.26 4.55
N PHE A 55 17.51 37.70 5.04
CA PHE A 55 17.36 36.27 5.15
C PHE A 55 17.44 35.59 3.78
N GLU A 56 18.12 34.45 3.72
CA GLU A 56 18.13 33.68 2.50
C GLU A 56 16.77 33.07 2.23
N VAL A 57 16.06 33.62 1.28
CA VAL A 57 14.87 32.96 0.73
C VAL A 57 15.34 31.75 -0.05
N SER A 58 14.96 30.55 0.43
CA SER A 58 15.28 29.30 -0.23
C SER A 58 14.86 29.34 -1.70
N ARG A 59 15.80 29.31 -2.61
CA ARG A 59 15.55 29.17 -4.06
C ARG A 59 15.01 27.79 -4.46
N LYS A 60 14.79 26.90 -3.49
CA LYS A 60 14.34 25.51 -3.67
C LYS A 60 12.83 25.34 -3.89
N LYS A 61 12.07 26.40 -4.13
CA LYS A 61 10.69 26.31 -4.66
C LYS A 61 10.68 26.81 -6.09
N PRO A 62 11.11 26.02 -7.08
CA PRO A 62 10.99 26.43 -8.47
C PRO A 62 9.50 26.61 -8.77
N ASN A 63 9.17 27.78 -9.36
CA ASN A 63 7.87 28.04 -9.94
C ASN A 63 7.82 27.27 -11.27
N LEU A 64 7.57 25.97 -11.20
CA LEU A 64 7.59 25.08 -12.35
C LEU A 64 6.42 25.46 -13.26
N LYS A 65 6.71 25.79 -14.53
CA LYS A 65 5.69 26.06 -15.57
C LYS A 65 4.68 24.92 -15.72
N ASN A 66 5.07 23.68 -15.38
CA ASN A 66 4.27 22.47 -15.49
C ASN A 66 3.68 22.02 -14.14
N ARG A 67 3.52 22.93 -13.17
CA ARG A 67 2.84 22.61 -11.92
C ARG A 67 1.36 22.36 -12.23
N VAL A 68 0.84 21.22 -11.75
CA VAL A 68 -0.59 20.92 -11.83
C VAL A 68 -1.39 21.98 -11.08
N ASP A 69 -2.64 22.19 -11.47
CA ASP A 69 -3.58 23.07 -10.78
C ASP A 69 -3.84 22.63 -9.34
N GLN A 70 -4.33 23.54 -8.54
CA GLN A 70 -4.54 23.30 -7.10
C GLN A 70 -5.58 22.23 -6.84
N ALA A 71 -6.62 22.11 -7.68
CA ALA A 71 -7.66 21.10 -7.54
C ALA A 71 -7.09 19.69 -7.72
N THR A 72 -6.27 19.47 -8.76
CA THR A 72 -5.54 18.21 -8.99
C THR A 72 -4.57 17.91 -7.83
N GLU A 73 -3.86 18.91 -7.32
CA GLU A 73 -2.95 18.71 -6.18
C GLU A 73 -3.70 18.28 -4.92
N GLN A 74 -4.84 18.89 -4.62
CA GLN A 74 -5.71 18.53 -3.50
C GLN A 74 -6.30 17.12 -3.65
N ALA A 75 -6.75 16.74 -4.84
CA ALA A 75 -7.25 15.40 -5.12
C ALA A 75 -6.18 14.32 -4.88
N VAL A 76 -4.95 14.57 -5.32
CA VAL A 76 -3.80 13.65 -5.08
C VAL A 76 -3.47 13.53 -3.59
N VAL A 77 -3.53 14.63 -2.82
CA VAL A 77 -3.29 14.62 -1.37
C VAL A 77 -4.42 13.88 -0.64
N ALA A 78 -5.67 14.17 -0.99
CA ALA A 78 -6.83 13.49 -0.41
C ALA A 78 -6.79 11.98 -0.66
N PHE A 79 -6.47 11.58 -1.89
CA PHE A 79 -6.28 10.18 -2.26
C PHE A 79 -5.15 9.51 -1.46
N ALA A 80 -4.02 10.18 -1.27
CA ALA A 80 -2.89 9.65 -0.50
C ALA A 80 -3.24 9.38 0.97
N ILE A 81 -4.07 10.21 1.56
CA ILE A 81 -4.55 10.05 2.95
C ILE A 81 -5.63 8.95 3.01
N ALA A 82 -6.54 8.91 2.02
CA ALA A 82 -7.59 7.90 1.96
C ALA A 82 -7.03 6.50 1.74
N PHE A 83 -6.02 6.35 0.88
CA PHE A 83 -5.40 5.08 0.48
C PHE A 83 -3.88 5.09 0.69
N PRO A 84 -3.38 5.11 1.94
CA PRO A 84 -1.97 5.32 2.25
C PRO A 84 -1.05 4.21 1.74
N ALA A 85 -1.58 3.01 1.50
CA ALA A 85 -0.81 1.87 1.00
C ALA A 85 -0.56 1.90 -0.52
N HIS A 86 -1.28 2.76 -1.28
CA HIS A 86 -1.12 2.81 -2.73
C HIS A 86 0.19 3.52 -3.11
N GLY A 87 0.95 2.88 -4.02
CA GLY A 87 2.13 3.49 -4.64
C GLY A 87 1.75 4.51 -5.72
N GLN A 88 2.72 5.32 -6.13
CA GLN A 88 2.51 6.42 -7.10
C GLN A 88 1.85 5.98 -8.43
N VAL A 89 2.20 4.79 -8.94
CA VAL A 89 1.64 4.27 -10.21
C VAL A 89 0.17 3.92 -10.03
N ARG A 90 -0.17 3.23 -8.93
CA ARG A 90 -1.56 2.89 -8.63
C ARG A 90 -2.38 4.15 -8.37
N ALA A 91 -1.89 5.07 -7.55
CA ALA A 91 -2.58 6.34 -7.28
C ALA A 91 -2.89 7.10 -8.58
N SER A 92 -1.94 7.17 -9.52
CA SER A 92 -2.15 7.76 -10.85
C SER A 92 -3.26 7.04 -11.64
N ASN A 93 -3.31 5.70 -11.59
CA ASN A 93 -4.31 4.91 -12.30
C ASN A 93 -5.72 5.05 -11.69
N GLU A 94 -5.82 5.06 -10.37
CA GLU A 94 -7.11 5.23 -9.68
C GLU A 94 -7.67 6.65 -9.86
N LEU A 95 -6.84 7.68 -9.71
CA LEU A 95 -7.21 9.07 -9.96
C LEU A 95 -7.69 9.31 -11.41
N ARG A 96 -7.10 8.59 -12.37
CA ARG A 96 -7.55 8.65 -13.77
C ARG A 96 -8.98 8.14 -13.97
N LYS A 97 -9.42 7.14 -13.20
CA LYS A 97 -10.80 6.65 -13.22
C LYS A 97 -11.79 7.71 -12.72
N GLU A 98 -11.33 8.57 -11.82
CA GLU A 98 -12.08 9.71 -11.27
C GLU A 98 -11.97 10.97 -12.15
N GLY A 99 -11.32 10.89 -13.32
CA GLY A 99 -11.15 12.02 -14.23
C GLY A 99 -9.96 12.93 -13.90
N VAL A 100 -9.13 12.57 -12.92
CA VAL A 100 -7.94 13.34 -12.54
C VAL A 100 -6.71 12.78 -13.24
N PHE A 101 -6.20 13.51 -14.23
CA PHE A 101 -5.07 13.08 -15.06
C PHE A 101 -3.74 13.60 -14.52
N VAL A 102 -3.01 12.76 -13.81
CA VAL A 102 -1.69 13.07 -13.26
C VAL A 102 -0.75 11.88 -13.49
N SER A 103 0.47 12.15 -13.94
CA SER A 103 1.47 11.09 -14.14
C SER A 103 1.97 10.53 -12.79
N PRO A 104 2.48 9.28 -12.76
CA PRO A 104 3.08 8.72 -11.53
C PRO A 104 4.20 9.60 -10.93
N SER A 105 5.02 10.20 -11.77
CA SER A 105 6.06 11.15 -11.34
C SER A 105 5.46 12.45 -10.79
N GLY A 106 4.35 12.92 -11.37
CA GLY A 106 3.57 14.04 -10.85
C GLY A 106 3.00 13.77 -9.46
N VAL A 107 2.39 12.60 -9.27
CA VAL A 107 1.92 12.12 -7.94
C VAL A 107 3.07 12.12 -6.93
N ARG A 108 4.23 11.55 -7.29
CA ARG A 108 5.41 11.54 -6.41
C ARG A 108 5.88 12.94 -6.04
N SER A 109 5.90 13.87 -7.01
CA SER A 109 6.31 15.26 -6.79
C SER A 109 5.37 15.99 -5.84
N ILE A 110 4.06 15.76 -5.94
CA ILE A 110 3.04 16.27 -5.03
C ILE A 110 3.26 15.70 -3.62
N TRP A 111 3.41 14.37 -3.50
CA TRP A 111 3.65 13.72 -2.21
C TRP A 111 4.91 14.22 -1.51
N LEU A 112 5.98 14.52 -2.25
CA LEU A 112 7.20 15.10 -1.68
C LEU A 112 6.96 16.51 -1.12
N ARG A 113 6.12 17.31 -1.76
CA ARG A 113 5.78 18.68 -1.29
C ARG A 113 4.93 18.67 -0.01
N HIS A 114 4.11 17.64 0.17
CA HIS A 114 3.17 17.50 1.28
C HIS A 114 3.63 16.52 2.36
N ASP A 115 4.91 16.11 2.36
CA ASP A 115 5.46 15.11 3.30
C ASP A 115 4.70 13.78 3.33
N LEU A 116 4.22 13.33 2.15
CA LEU A 116 3.48 12.08 1.95
C LEU A 116 4.26 11.04 1.13
N ALA A 117 5.57 11.21 0.99
CA ALA A 117 6.42 10.42 0.07
C ALA A 117 6.42 8.92 0.37
N CYS A 118 6.39 8.54 1.65
CA CYS A 118 6.37 7.14 2.05
C CYS A 118 5.05 6.75 2.74
N MET A 119 4.74 5.46 2.74
CA MET A 119 3.53 4.91 3.37
C MET A 119 3.40 5.33 4.84
N LYS A 120 4.52 5.34 5.59
CA LYS A 120 4.54 5.74 7.01
C LYS A 120 4.07 7.18 7.22
N GLN A 121 4.47 8.10 6.34
CA GLN A 121 4.02 9.51 6.39
C GLN A 121 2.53 9.62 6.08
N ARG A 122 2.04 8.90 5.08
CA ARG A 122 0.61 8.87 4.72
C ARG A 122 -0.27 8.28 5.82
N LEU A 123 0.21 7.21 6.49
CA LEU A 123 -0.48 6.64 7.66
C LEU A 123 -0.56 7.64 8.82
N ARG A 124 0.52 8.39 9.10
CA ARG A 124 0.51 9.45 10.12
C ARG A 124 -0.48 10.58 9.78
N ALA A 125 -0.57 10.95 8.49
CA ALA A 125 -1.54 11.93 8.03
C ALA A 125 -2.98 11.43 8.21
N LEU A 126 -3.23 10.13 7.95
CA LEU A 126 -4.52 9.49 8.21
C LEU A 126 -4.84 9.46 9.71
N GLU A 127 -3.87 9.09 10.57
CA GLU A 127 -4.02 9.10 12.04
C GLU A 127 -4.36 10.51 12.56
N LYS A 128 -3.68 11.53 12.06
CA LYS A 128 -3.96 12.91 12.42
C LYS A 128 -5.40 13.31 12.04
N LYS A 129 -5.83 12.97 10.83
CA LYS A 129 -7.19 13.23 10.36
C LYS A 129 -8.23 12.48 11.20
N ALA A 130 -7.98 11.21 11.52
CA ALA A 130 -8.85 10.41 12.38
C ALA A 130 -8.95 10.96 13.82
N ALA A 131 -7.84 11.49 14.36
CA ALA A 131 -7.83 12.14 15.66
C ALA A 131 -8.63 13.47 15.65
N GLU A 132 -8.57 14.23 14.56
CA GLU A 132 -9.36 15.44 14.36
C GLU A 132 -10.87 15.13 14.26
N GLU A 133 -11.22 13.95 13.74
CA GLU A 133 -12.60 13.43 13.62
C GLU A 133 -13.08 12.69 14.91
N GLY A 134 -12.26 12.64 15.98
CA GLY A 134 -12.62 12.09 17.30
C GLY A 134 -12.44 10.57 17.46
N LEU A 135 -11.73 9.90 16.56
CA LEU A 135 -11.40 8.47 16.63
C LEU A 135 -10.07 8.23 17.35
N VAL A 136 -10.10 7.60 18.51
CA VAL A 136 -8.90 7.24 19.30
C VAL A 136 -8.56 5.78 19.10
N LEU A 137 -7.37 5.50 18.55
CA LEU A 137 -6.82 4.14 18.38
C LEU A 137 -5.81 3.81 19.47
N THR A 138 -5.82 2.57 19.96
CA THR A 138 -4.85 2.10 20.94
C THR A 138 -3.56 1.64 20.26
N GLU A 139 -2.42 2.09 20.77
CA GLU A 139 -1.05 1.81 20.30
C GLU A 139 -0.73 0.30 20.19
N ALA A 140 -1.35 -0.52 21.04
CA ALA A 140 -1.17 -1.97 21.04
C ALA A 140 -1.70 -2.68 19.78
N GLN A 141 -2.74 -2.16 19.12
CA GLN A 141 -3.27 -2.71 17.87
C GLN A 141 -2.36 -2.40 16.68
N VAL A 142 -1.71 -1.25 16.71
CA VAL A 142 -0.74 -0.83 15.68
C VAL A 142 0.54 -1.66 15.76
N GLN A 143 1.07 -1.90 16.97
CA GLN A 143 2.30 -2.68 17.17
C GLN A 143 2.15 -4.15 16.80
N ALA A 144 0.98 -4.75 17.00
CA ALA A 144 0.73 -6.14 16.60
C ALA A 144 0.84 -6.35 15.07
N LEU A 145 0.53 -5.30 14.28
CA LEU A 145 0.60 -5.32 12.81
C LEU A 145 1.99 -4.95 12.26
N GLU A 146 2.79 -4.18 13.02
CA GLU A 146 4.14 -3.76 12.59
C GLU A 146 5.21 -4.85 12.74
N ARG A 147 5.04 -5.83 13.64
CA ARG A 147 6.04 -6.87 13.94
C ARG A 147 6.30 -7.89 12.83
N LYS A 148 5.45 -7.95 11.80
CA LYS A 148 5.63 -8.84 10.65
C LYS A 148 6.30 -8.20 9.43
N LYS A 149 7.05 -7.12 9.60
CA LYS A 149 7.55 -6.30 8.48
C LYS A 149 8.90 -6.74 7.90
N GLN A 150 9.50 -7.86 8.34
CA GLN A 150 10.91 -8.16 8.04
C GLN A 150 11.17 -9.34 7.12
N ASP A 151 10.19 -10.10 6.69
CA ASP A 151 10.45 -11.21 5.78
C ASP A 151 9.72 -11.00 4.45
N ASP A 152 10.48 -10.73 3.38
CA ASP A 152 10.41 -11.41 2.11
C ASP A 152 10.42 -10.66 0.81
N GLU A 153 11.51 -10.82 0.17
CA GLU A 153 11.67 -10.76 -1.27
C GLU A 153 12.16 -12.13 -1.77
N ALA A 154 11.24 -13.03 -2.15
CA ALA A 154 11.59 -14.11 -3.08
C ALA A 154 10.32 -14.83 -3.58
N CYS A 155 9.91 -14.60 -4.80
CA CYS A 155 8.81 -15.28 -5.44
C CYS A 155 9.29 -16.08 -6.66
N GLY A 156 9.23 -17.42 -6.58
CA GLY A 156 9.10 -18.26 -7.77
C GLY A 156 7.65 -18.19 -8.26
N GLU A 157 7.41 -17.68 -9.46
CA GLU A 157 6.07 -17.65 -10.05
C GLU A 157 5.69 -19.06 -10.55
N ILE A 158 4.59 -19.61 -10.01
CA ILE A 158 3.98 -20.82 -10.57
C ILE A 158 3.21 -20.42 -11.83
N GLU A 159 3.55 -21.01 -12.98
CA GLU A 159 2.83 -20.76 -14.23
C GLU A 159 1.42 -21.36 -14.17
N SER A 160 0.42 -20.51 -14.28
CA SER A 160 -1.00 -20.88 -14.35
C SER A 160 -1.50 -20.64 -15.76
N HIS A 161 -2.17 -21.64 -16.33
CA HIS A 161 -2.58 -21.58 -17.73
C HIS A 161 -3.93 -20.89 -17.97
N HIS A 162 -4.82 -20.95 -16.97
CA HIS A 162 -6.16 -20.36 -17.01
C HIS A 162 -6.70 -20.13 -15.57
N PRO A 163 -7.78 -19.37 -15.37
CA PRO A 163 -8.44 -19.27 -14.06
C PRO A 163 -8.91 -20.65 -13.56
N GLY A 164 -8.84 -20.89 -12.25
CA GLY A 164 -9.22 -22.16 -11.66
C GLY A 164 -8.22 -23.30 -11.86
N TYR A 165 -7.12 -23.08 -12.60
CA TYR A 165 -6.08 -24.10 -12.77
C TYR A 165 -5.42 -24.46 -11.44
N LEU A 166 -5.05 -23.45 -10.67
CA LEU A 166 -4.41 -23.58 -9.37
C LEU A 166 -4.91 -22.49 -8.43
N GLY A 167 -5.58 -22.89 -7.35
CA GLY A 167 -5.87 -22.04 -6.22
C GLY A 167 -4.75 -22.13 -5.17
N SER A 168 -4.37 -21.04 -4.57
CA SER A 168 -3.44 -20.98 -3.43
C SER A 168 -4.21 -20.60 -2.19
N GLN A 169 -4.06 -21.40 -1.12
CA GLN A 169 -4.74 -21.15 0.17
C GLN A 169 -3.73 -21.11 1.31
N ASP A 170 -3.97 -20.19 2.25
CA ASP A 170 -3.11 -20.02 3.42
C ASP A 170 -3.85 -19.33 4.56
N THR A 171 -3.35 -19.50 5.78
CA THR A 171 -3.88 -18.91 7.01
C THR A 171 -3.00 -17.73 7.45
N PHE A 172 -3.60 -16.57 7.59
CA PHE A 172 -2.95 -15.37 8.07
C PHE A 172 -3.41 -15.03 9.50
N TYR A 173 -2.45 -14.84 10.42
CA TYR A 173 -2.76 -14.33 11.75
C TYR A 173 -2.91 -12.81 11.71
N VAL A 174 -4.11 -12.32 11.94
CA VAL A 174 -4.46 -10.90 11.90
C VAL A 174 -4.01 -10.19 13.17
N GLY A 175 -4.29 -10.78 14.33
CA GLY A 175 -3.99 -10.18 15.63
C GLY A 175 -4.98 -10.64 16.71
N THR A 176 -5.06 -9.86 17.79
CA THR A 176 -6.00 -10.11 18.90
C THR A 176 -6.87 -8.87 19.10
N ILE A 177 -8.18 -9.05 19.09
CA ILE A 177 -9.15 -8.00 19.41
C ILE A 177 -9.65 -8.21 20.84
N LYS A 178 -9.66 -7.16 21.65
CA LYS A 178 -10.14 -7.21 23.04
C LYS A 178 -11.62 -7.62 23.05
N GLY A 179 -11.93 -8.66 23.82
CA GLY A 179 -13.31 -9.21 23.92
C GLY A 179 -13.66 -10.27 22.87
N VAL A 180 -12.89 -10.40 21.77
CA VAL A 180 -13.10 -11.41 20.73
C VAL A 180 -12.05 -12.51 20.79
N GLY A 181 -10.80 -12.15 21.09
CA GLY A 181 -9.68 -13.08 21.11
C GLY A 181 -8.79 -13.01 19.87
N ARG A 182 -8.07 -14.10 19.59
CA ARG A 182 -7.21 -14.25 18.41
C ARG A 182 -8.04 -14.35 17.14
N ILE A 183 -7.61 -13.66 16.10
CA ILE A 183 -8.27 -13.66 14.79
C ILE A 183 -7.32 -14.19 13.73
N TYR A 184 -7.82 -15.15 12.97
CA TYR A 184 -7.17 -15.77 11.83
C TYR A 184 -7.98 -15.49 10.57
N GLN A 185 -7.31 -15.15 9.50
CA GLN A 185 -7.91 -15.02 8.17
C GLN A 185 -7.54 -16.24 7.34
N GLN A 186 -8.51 -17.01 6.90
CA GLN A 186 -8.35 -17.93 5.80
C GLN A 186 -8.41 -17.15 4.49
N SER A 187 -7.45 -17.40 3.60
CA SER A 187 -7.33 -16.70 2.33
C SER A 187 -7.19 -17.67 1.19
N PHE A 188 -7.92 -17.44 0.12
CA PHE A 188 -7.78 -18.12 -1.16
C PHE A 188 -7.40 -17.10 -2.23
N VAL A 189 -6.49 -17.46 -3.13
CA VAL A 189 -6.12 -16.64 -4.29
C VAL A 189 -6.01 -17.53 -5.52
N ASP A 190 -6.75 -17.21 -6.57
CA ASP A 190 -6.55 -17.82 -7.89
C ASP A 190 -5.22 -17.35 -8.48
N THR A 191 -4.34 -18.28 -8.80
CA THR A 191 -2.98 -17.96 -9.22
C THR A 191 -2.90 -17.31 -10.60
N TYR A 192 -3.92 -17.47 -11.45
CA TYR A 192 -4.00 -16.83 -12.76
C TYR A 192 -4.52 -15.39 -12.65
N SER A 193 -5.75 -15.23 -12.20
CA SER A 193 -6.47 -13.95 -12.21
C SER A 193 -6.13 -13.05 -11.02
N LYS A 194 -5.58 -13.62 -9.95
CA LYS A 194 -5.40 -12.97 -8.64
C LYS A 194 -6.72 -12.64 -7.95
N TRP A 195 -7.85 -13.18 -8.43
CA TRP A 195 -9.10 -13.15 -7.69
C TRP A 195 -8.92 -13.83 -6.34
N ALA A 196 -9.45 -13.22 -5.30
CA ALA A 196 -9.21 -13.69 -3.94
C ALA A 196 -10.50 -13.72 -3.11
N ALA A 197 -10.54 -14.63 -2.15
CA ALA A 197 -11.55 -14.69 -1.10
C ALA A 197 -10.88 -14.74 0.26
N ALA A 198 -11.51 -14.15 1.27
CA ALA A 198 -11.05 -14.15 2.64
C ALA A 198 -12.21 -14.28 3.62
N LYS A 199 -11.99 -15.04 4.72
CA LYS A 199 -12.97 -15.20 5.80
C LYS A 199 -12.24 -15.28 7.14
N LEU A 200 -12.83 -14.68 8.17
CA LEU A 200 -12.23 -14.55 9.50
C LEU A 200 -12.75 -15.61 10.45
N TYR A 201 -11.86 -16.09 11.32
CA TYR A 201 -12.14 -17.12 12.31
C TYR A 201 -11.42 -16.82 13.62
N THR A 202 -11.95 -17.33 14.71
CA THR A 202 -11.29 -17.30 16.04
C THR A 202 -10.38 -18.50 16.26
N THR A 203 -10.46 -19.51 15.40
CA THR A 203 -9.67 -20.73 15.44
C THR A 203 -9.02 -21.03 14.11
N LYS A 204 -7.95 -21.84 14.13
CA LYS A 204 -7.22 -22.30 12.96
C LYS A 204 -7.31 -23.82 12.93
N THR A 205 -8.21 -24.37 12.11
CA THR A 205 -8.52 -25.80 12.01
C THR A 205 -8.71 -26.22 10.56
N ALA A 206 -8.72 -27.54 10.29
CA ALA A 206 -9.02 -28.08 8.98
C ALA A 206 -10.42 -27.69 8.49
N ILE A 207 -11.38 -27.61 9.40
CA ILE A 207 -12.75 -27.20 9.10
C ILE A 207 -12.79 -25.76 8.62
N THR A 208 -12.05 -24.83 9.26
CA THR A 208 -12.03 -23.42 8.82
C THR A 208 -11.41 -23.23 7.43
N GLY A 209 -10.46 -24.09 7.07
CA GLY A 209 -9.89 -24.13 5.71
C GLY A 209 -10.92 -24.59 4.67
N ALA A 210 -11.66 -25.68 4.96
CA ALA A 210 -12.71 -26.21 4.09
C ALA A 210 -13.91 -25.26 4.00
N ASP A 211 -14.29 -24.61 5.10
CA ASP A 211 -15.42 -23.67 5.17
C ASP A 211 -15.24 -22.45 4.24
N LEU A 212 -14.04 -21.87 4.16
CA LEU A 212 -13.78 -20.80 3.18
C LEU A 212 -14.05 -21.26 1.74
N LEU A 213 -13.62 -22.48 1.38
CA LEU A 213 -13.83 -23.04 0.04
C LEU A 213 -15.32 -23.25 -0.23
N ASN A 214 -16.01 -23.87 0.73
CA ASN A 214 -17.41 -24.20 0.62
C ASN A 214 -18.33 -22.97 0.56
N ASP A 215 -18.04 -21.96 1.36
CA ASP A 215 -18.90 -20.79 1.53
C ASP A 215 -18.68 -19.73 0.43
N LYS A 216 -17.43 -19.48 0.06
CA LYS A 216 -17.11 -18.36 -0.84
C LYS A 216 -16.51 -18.78 -2.17
N VAL A 217 -15.61 -19.74 -2.19
CA VAL A 217 -14.78 -20.00 -3.36
C VAL A 217 -15.49 -20.87 -4.38
N LEU A 218 -15.93 -22.07 -4.00
CA LEU A 218 -16.57 -22.99 -4.94
C LEU A 218 -17.88 -22.46 -5.48
N PRO A 219 -18.78 -21.84 -4.70
CA PRO A 219 -19.99 -21.20 -5.22
C PRO A 219 -19.69 -20.10 -6.25
N PHE A 220 -18.66 -19.28 -6.00
CA PHE A 220 -18.26 -18.24 -6.93
C PHE A 220 -17.79 -18.81 -8.27
N PHE A 221 -16.87 -19.79 -8.26
CA PHE A 221 -16.37 -20.41 -9.48
C PHE A 221 -17.48 -21.16 -10.23
N ALA A 222 -18.36 -21.86 -9.52
CA ALA A 222 -19.53 -22.52 -10.09
C ALA A 222 -20.47 -21.55 -10.77
N ALA A 223 -20.75 -20.38 -10.15
CA ALA A 223 -21.56 -19.32 -10.74
C ALA A 223 -20.95 -18.73 -12.03
N GLN A 224 -19.61 -18.77 -12.13
CA GLN A 224 -18.91 -18.42 -13.38
C GLN A 224 -18.88 -19.57 -14.41
N GLY A 225 -19.42 -20.74 -14.09
CA GLY A 225 -19.37 -21.95 -14.92
C GLY A 225 -17.94 -22.50 -15.04
N MET A 226 -17.13 -22.34 -14.02
CA MET A 226 -15.75 -22.82 -13.93
C MET A 226 -15.57 -23.70 -12.67
N GLY A 227 -14.56 -24.59 -12.69
CA GLY A 227 -14.14 -25.35 -11.53
C GLY A 227 -12.70 -25.01 -11.11
N ILE A 228 -12.31 -25.50 -9.93
CA ILE A 228 -10.93 -25.46 -9.46
C ILE A 228 -10.36 -26.84 -9.63
N ILE A 229 -9.24 -26.95 -10.35
CA ILE A 229 -8.59 -28.24 -10.64
C ILE A 229 -7.66 -28.62 -9.50
N ARG A 230 -6.91 -27.66 -8.97
CA ARG A 230 -5.78 -27.91 -8.06
C ARG A 230 -5.75 -26.89 -6.95
N MET A 231 -5.41 -27.33 -5.72
CA MET A 231 -5.23 -26.46 -4.56
C MET A 231 -3.80 -26.58 -4.04
N LEU A 232 -3.11 -25.45 -3.91
CA LEU A 232 -1.80 -25.34 -3.29
C LEU A 232 -1.93 -24.81 -1.86
N THR A 233 -1.37 -25.55 -0.90
CA THR A 233 -1.30 -25.10 0.50
C THR A 233 0.11 -25.30 1.06
N ASP A 234 0.39 -24.72 2.20
CA ASP A 234 1.52 -25.12 3.01
C ASP A 234 1.29 -26.52 3.64
N ARG A 235 2.19 -26.92 4.55
CA ARG A 235 2.08 -28.18 5.29
C ARG A 235 1.53 -27.97 6.70
N GLY A 236 0.82 -26.88 6.95
CA GLY A 236 0.17 -26.61 8.21
C GLY A 236 -0.82 -27.71 8.59
N THR A 237 -1.02 -27.92 9.90
CA THR A 237 -1.94 -28.95 10.41
C THR A 237 -3.41 -28.69 10.02
N GLU A 238 -3.75 -27.49 9.62
CA GLU A 238 -5.06 -27.11 9.07
C GLU A 238 -5.29 -27.63 7.64
N TYR A 239 -4.22 -27.96 6.90
CA TYR A 239 -4.30 -28.45 5.51
C TYR A 239 -3.82 -29.87 5.35
N CYS A 240 -2.97 -30.34 6.27
CA CYS A 240 -2.29 -31.62 6.16
C CYS A 240 -2.36 -32.44 7.42
N GLY A 241 -2.81 -33.69 7.28
CA GLY A 241 -2.85 -34.68 8.34
C GLY A 241 -2.86 -36.09 7.76
N LYS A 242 -3.42 -37.05 8.49
CA LYS A 242 -3.69 -38.42 7.98
C LYS A 242 -4.77 -38.31 6.91
N LEU A 243 -4.48 -38.78 5.70
CA LEU A 243 -5.32 -38.62 4.51
C LEU A 243 -6.76 -39.13 4.73
N GLU A 244 -6.89 -40.23 5.48
CA GLU A 244 -8.16 -40.94 5.73
C GLU A 244 -9.10 -40.20 6.71
N THR A 245 -8.58 -39.25 7.50
CA THR A 245 -9.32 -38.63 8.61
C THR A 245 -9.20 -37.13 8.66
N HIS A 246 -8.46 -36.50 7.72
CA HIS A 246 -8.24 -35.08 7.75
C HIS A 246 -9.32 -34.32 6.96
N ASP A 247 -10.18 -33.59 7.66
CA ASP A 247 -11.40 -32.93 7.12
C ASP A 247 -11.13 -32.12 5.85
N TYR A 248 -10.08 -31.31 5.82
CA TYR A 248 -9.74 -30.50 4.64
C TYR A 248 -9.37 -31.35 3.43
N GLN A 249 -8.56 -32.40 3.61
CA GLN A 249 -8.14 -33.28 2.52
C GLN A 249 -9.30 -34.15 2.01
N LEU A 250 -10.17 -34.63 2.90
CA LEU A 250 -11.41 -35.31 2.53
C LEU A 250 -12.33 -34.40 1.74
N TYR A 251 -12.49 -33.13 2.18
CA TYR A 251 -13.29 -32.13 1.47
C TYR A 251 -12.80 -31.90 0.05
N LEU A 252 -11.48 -31.74 -0.16
CA LEU A 252 -10.90 -31.61 -1.51
C LEU A 252 -11.14 -32.85 -2.36
N GLY A 253 -11.00 -34.06 -1.78
CA GLY A 253 -11.26 -35.34 -2.46
C GLY A 253 -12.70 -35.48 -2.93
N ILE A 254 -13.69 -35.12 -2.09
CA ILE A 254 -15.11 -35.13 -2.45
C ILE A 254 -15.41 -34.19 -3.61
N ASN A 255 -14.73 -33.04 -3.67
CA ASN A 255 -14.91 -32.06 -4.74
C ASN A 255 -14.00 -32.31 -5.96
N SER A 256 -13.28 -33.42 -6.01
CA SER A 256 -12.34 -33.78 -7.09
C SER A 256 -11.26 -32.73 -7.33
N ILE A 257 -10.79 -32.07 -6.28
CA ILE A 257 -9.73 -31.06 -6.33
C ILE A 257 -8.41 -31.71 -5.92
N GLU A 258 -7.41 -31.63 -6.79
CA GLU A 258 -6.07 -32.15 -6.51
C GLU A 258 -5.38 -31.31 -5.44
N HIS A 259 -4.84 -31.95 -4.39
CA HIS A 259 -4.11 -31.26 -3.33
C HIS A 259 -2.60 -31.28 -3.57
N THR A 260 -2.04 -30.13 -3.89
CA THR A 260 -0.59 -29.91 -4.03
C THR A 260 -0.05 -29.22 -2.77
N LYS A 261 1.06 -29.73 -2.24
CA LYS A 261 1.71 -29.20 -1.03
C LYS A 261 3.01 -28.52 -1.39
N THR A 262 3.33 -27.42 -0.72
CA THR A 262 4.63 -26.76 -0.88
C THR A 262 5.77 -27.69 -0.51
N LYS A 263 6.92 -27.57 -1.17
CA LYS A 263 8.13 -28.35 -0.82
C LYS A 263 8.59 -27.96 0.59
N ALA A 264 8.95 -28.95 1.40
CA ALA A 264 9.53 -28.70 2.72
C ALA A 264 10.78 -27.83 2.59
N ARG A 265 10.88 -26.78 3.41
CA ARG A 265 11.98 -25.79 3.44
C ARG A 265 12.13 -24.93 2.19
N HIS A 266 11.10 -24.85 1.32
CA HIS A 266 11.05 -23.89 0.22
C HIS A 266 9.75 -23.05 0.34
N PRO A 267 9.72 -22.00 1.18
CA PRO A 267 8.54 -21.15 1.39
C PRO A 267 8.12 -20.41 0.12
N GLN A 268 9.00 -20.27 -0.85
CA GLN A 268 8.77 -19.55 -2.11
C GLN A 268 7.57 -20.06 -2.93
N THR A 269 7.09 -21.28 -2.68
CA THR A 269 5.99 -21.89 -3.44
C THR A 269 4.62 -21.31 -3.10
N ASN A 270 4.40 -20.68 -1.93
CA ASN A 270 3.14 -20.02 -1.54
C ASN A 270 3.18 -18.48 -1.62
N GLY A 271 4.17 -17.93 -2.31
CA GLY A 271 4.42 -16.49 -2.42
C GLY A 271 3.25 -15.66 -2.99
N ILE A 272 2.24 -16.30 -3.59
CA ILE A 272 1.02 -15.63 -4.07
C ILE A 272 0.12 -15.25 -2.90
N CYS A 273 -0.18 -16.20 -1.99
CA CYS A 273 -0.92 -15.91 -0.76
C CYS A 273 -0.18 -14.96 0.15
N GLU A 274 1.12 -15.13 0.33
CA GLU A 274 1.96 -14.23 1.14
C GLU A 274 1.91 -12.79 0.61
N ARG A 275 2.01 -12.62 -0.71
CA ARG A 275 1.86 -11.30 -1.35
C ARG A 275 0.45 -10.71 -1.15
N PHE A 276 -0.57 -11.55 -1.21
CA PHE A 276 -1.95 -11.16 -0.91
C PHE A 276 -2.08 -10.75 0.56
N HIS A 277 -1.56 -11.54 1.51
CA HIS A 277 -1.56 -11.20 2.94
C HIS A 277 -0.88 -9.85 3.21
N LYS A 278 0.27 -9.60 2.57
CA LYS A 278 0.95 -8.30 2.66
C LYS A 278 0.07 -7.15 2.13
N THR A 279 -0.68 -7.40 1.05
CA THR A 279 -1.60 -6.42 0.48
C THR A 279 -2.77 -6.14 1.44
N VAL A 280 -3.43 -7.19 1.95
CA VAL A 280 -4.53 -7.06 2.92
C VAL A 280 -4.05 -6.34 4.19
N LEU A 281 -2.88 -6.73 4.71
CA LEU A 281 -2.29 -6.09 5.89
C LEU A 281 -2.09 -4.58 5.68
N GLN A 282 -1.53 -4.19 4.54
CA GLN A 282 -1.17 -2.80 4.28
C GLN A 282 -2.35 -1.94 3.81
N GLU A 283 -3.22 -2.49 2.97
CA GLU A 283 -4.29 -1.72 2.33
C GLU A 283 -5.60 -1.77 3.12
N PHE A 284 -5.83 -2.82 3.92
CA PHE A 284 -7.02 -2.98 4.74
C PHE A 284 -6.70 -2.87 6.24
N TYR A 285 -6.05 -3.84 6.87
CA TYR A 285 -5.94 -3.89 8.33
C TYR A 285 -5.23 -2.67 8.93
N GLN A 286 -4.09 -2.26 8.37
CA GLN A 286 -3.37 -1.09 8.88
C GLN A 286 -4.17 0.21 8.74
N VAL A 287 -5.08 0.29 7.79
CA VAL A 287 -5.96 1.45 7.58
C VAL A 287 -7.20 1.33 8.44
N ALA A 288 -7.88 0.19 8.42
CA ALA A 288 -9.13 -0.06 9.12
C ALA A 288 -8.98 0.11 10.64
N PHE A 289 -7.92 -0.49 11.21
CA PHE A 289 -7.65 -0.37 12.65
C PHE A 289 -7.20 1.03 13.09
N ARG A 290 -6.91 1.94 12.17
CA ARG A 290 -6.65 3.36 12.43
C ARG A 290 -7.89 4.25 12.27
N ARG A 291 -8.93 3.71 11.68
CA ARG A 291 -10.20 4.43 11.47
C ARG A 291 -11.28 4.04 12.45
N LYS A 292 -11.30 2.77 12.89
CA LYS A 292 -12.42 2.19 13.61
C LYS A 292 -11.94 1.18 14.66
N LEU A 293 -12.60 1.17 15.81
CA LEU A 293 -12.47 0.13 16.82
C LEU A 293 -13.51 -0.96 16.54
N TYR A 294 -13.05 -2.20 16.47
CA TYR A 294 -13.90 -3.37 16.24
C TYR A 294 -14.23 -4.06 17.55
N HIS A 295 -15.51 -4.35 17.77
CA HIS A 295 -16.02 -5.02 18.94
C HIS A 295 -16.47 -6.45 18.69
N SER A 296 -16.61 -6.85 17.43
CA SER A 296 -16.99 -8.20 17.03
C SER A 296 -16.25 -8.67 15.78
N LEU A 297 -16.17 -10.00 15.63
CA LEU A 297 -15.63 -10.62 14.41
C LEU A 297 -16.49 -10.29 13.19
N HIS A 298 -17.80 -10.25 13.37
CA HIS A 298 -18.76 -9.96 12.31
C HIS A 298 -18.57 -8.56 11.72
N GLU A 299 -18.37 -7.57 12.57
CA GLU A 299 -18.13 -6.19 12.15
C GLU A 299 -16.86 -6.07 11.32
N LEU A 300 -15.76 -6.72 11.75
CA LEU A 300 -14.51 -6.76 10.98
C LEU A 300 -14.66 -7.55 9.67
N GLN A 301 -15.47 -8.63 9.67
CA GLN A 301 -15.76 -9.43 8.47
C GLN A 301 -16.52 -8.61 7.43
N THR A 302 -17.52 -7.83 7.85
CA THR A 302 -18.28 -6.97 6.93
C THR A 302 -17.37 -5.97 6.22
N ASP A 303 -16.54 -5.25 6.98
CA ASP A 303 -15.59 -4.28 6.40
C ASP A 303 -14.53 -4.99 5.51
N LEU A 304 -14.14 -6.21 5.86
CA LEU A 304 -13.25 -7.02 5.02
C LEU A 304 -13.94 -7.44 3.71
N ASP A 305 -15.22 -7.82 3.75
CA ASP A 305 -15.98 -8.22 2.56
C ASP A 305 -16.14 -7.05 1.58
N ASP A 306 -16.42 -5.85 2.07
CA ASP A 306 -16.46 -4.62 1.26
C ASP A 306 -15.10 -4.35 0.61
N TRP A 307 -14.02 -4.50 1.38
CA TRP A 307 -12.67 -4.35 0.85
C TRP A 307 -12.32 -5.44 -0.18
N MET A 308 -12.77 -6.68 0.02
CA MET A 308 -12.56 -7.80 -0.91
C MET A 308 -13.29 -7.55 -2.23
N GLU A 309 -14.50 -7.01 -2.19
CA GLU A 309 -15.23 -6.60 -3.40
C GLU A 309 -14.46 -5.52 -4.17
N HIS A 310 -13.97 -4.48 -3.47
CA HIS A 310 -13.09 -3.48 -4.07
C HIS A 310 -11.81 -4.10 -4.66
N TYR A 311 -11.16 -5.01 -3.92
CA TYR A 311 -9.94 -5.70 -4.35
C TYR A 311 -10.15 -6.47 -5.66
N ASN A 312 -11.25 -7.22 -5.77
CA ASN A 312 -11.54 -8.07 -6.91
C ASN A 312 -12.04 -7.28 -8.13
N SER A 313 -12.92 -6.28 -7.91
CA SER A 313 -13.69 -5.64 -8.98
C SER A 313 -13.14 -4.30 -9.41
N GLN A 314 -12.42 -3.58 -8.53
CA GLN A 314 -12.00 -2.20 -8.79
C GLN A 314 -10.48 -2.03 -8.76
N ARG A 315 -9.77 -2.73 -7.87
CA ARG A 315 -8.33 -2.59 -7.69
C ARG A 315 -7.54 -3.13 -8.88
N THR A 316 -6.72 -2.29 -9.49
CA THR A 316 -5.84 -2.71 -10.60
C THR A 316 -4.64 -3.52 -10.12
N HIS A 317 -4.26 -4.54 -10.88
CA HIS A 317 -3.12 -5.42 -10.62
C HIS A 317 -2.05 -5.31 -11.71
N GLN A 318 -0.77 -5.26 -11.29
CA GLN A 318 0.38 -5.22 -12.20
C GLN A 318 0.99 -6.62 -12.48
N GLY A 319 0.35 -7.69 -12.00
CA GLY A 319 0.82 -9.07 -12.25
C GLY A 319 0.80 -9.45 -13.73
N LYS A 320 1.63 -10.45 -14.12
CA LYS A 320 1.87 -10.90 -15.50
C LYS A 320 0.59 -11.09 -16.33
N MET A 321 -0.47 -11.68 -15.74
CA MET A 321 -1.74 -11.93 -16.46
C MET A 321 -2.72 -10.76 -16.37
N CYS A 322 -2.63 -9.96 -15.31
CA CYS A 322 -3.54 -8.82 -15.10
C CYS A 322 -3.19 -7.62 -15.97
N CYS A 323 -1.90 -7.27 -16.08
CA CYS A 323 -1.42 -6.17 -16.93
C CYS A 323 -2.20 -4.85 -16.74
N GLY A 324 -2.51 -4.49 -15.48
CA GLY A 324 -3.29 -3.28 -15.15
C GLY A 324 -4.80 -3.49 -15.07
N ARG A 325 -5.31 -4.68 -15.39
CA ARG A 325 -6.73 -5.05 -15.20
C ARG A 325 -7.01 -5.41 -13.74
N THR A 326 -8.29 -5.43 -13.38
CA THR A 326 -8.73 -5.97 -12.09
C THR A 326 -8.67 -7.50 -12.09
N PRO A 327 -8.61 -8.16 -10.90
CA PRO A 327 -8.71 -9.61 -10.80
C PRO A 327 -9.95 -10.18 -11.50
N MET A 328 -11.12 -9.56 -11.31
CA MET A 328 -12.37 -9.98 -11.94
C MET A 328 -12.31 -9.87 -13.46
N GLN A 329 -11.81 -8.76 -14.01
CA GLN A 329 -11.63 -8.60 -15.46
C GLN A 329 -10.68 -9.66 -16.04
N THR A 330 -9.61 -9.97 -15.31
CA THR A 330 -8.62 -10.98 -15.71
C THR A 330 -9.23 -12.39 -15.69
N LEU A 331 -10.04 -12.70 -14.65
CA LEU A 331 -10.75 -13.97 -14.53
C LEU A 331 -11.73 -14.16 -15.69
N LEU A 332 -12.57 -13.17 -15.97
CA LEU A 332 -13.55 -13.22 -17.06
C LEU A 332 -12.88 -13.33 -18.43
N ALA A 333 -11.79 -12.60 -18.66
CA ALA A 333 -11.01 -12.71 -19.89
C ALA A 333 -10.36 -14.10 -20.07
N GLY A 334 -9.98 -14.75 -18.97
CA GLY A 334 -9.41 -16.11 -18.99
C GLY A 334 -10.43 -17.23 -19.03
N LYS A 335 -11.73 -16.95 -18.86
CA LYS A 335 -12.80 -17.96 -18.85
C LYS A 335 -12.86 -18.76 -20.15
N GLN A 336 -12.66 -18.11 -21.28
CA GLN A 336 -12.64 -18.76 -22.58
C GLN A 336 -11.50 -19.79 -22.69
N LEU A 337 -10.31 -19.45 -22.19
CA LEU A 337 -9.16 -20.37 -22.10
C LEU A 337 -9.45 -21.60 -21.24
N TRP A 338 -10.19 -21.42 -20.14
CA TRP A 338 -10.63 -22.54 -19.30
C TRP A 338 -11.57 -23.47 -20.06
N GLN A 339 -12.57 -22.94 -20.78
CA GLN A 339 -13.52 -23.72 -21.58
C GLN A 339 -12.82 -24.53 -22.68
N GLU A 340 -11.89 -23.92 -23.40
CA GLU A 340 -11.09 -24.60 -24.44
C GLU A 340 -10.23 -25.73 -23.87
N LYS A 341 -9.61 -25.51 -22.71
CA LYS A 341 -8.75 -26.51 -22.05
C LYS A 341 -9.54 -27.67 -21.46
N VAL A 342 -10.68 -27.40 -20.82
CA VAL A 342 -11.53 -28.46 -20.25
C VAL A 342 -12.20 -29.27 -21.36
N ALA A 343 -12.59 -28.63 -22.49
CA ALA A 343 -13.10 -29.36 -23.65
C ALA A 343 -12.07 -30.31 -24.29
N GLN A 344 -10.77 -30.07 -24.10
CA GLN A 344 -9.69 -30.94 -24.55
C GLN A 344 -9.41 -32.13 -23.61
N LEU A 345 -9.93 -32.08 -22.37
CA LEU A 345 -9.74 -33.12 -21.35
C LEU A 345 -10.92 -34.14 -21.27
N ASN A 346 -12.04 -33.79 -21.89
CA ASN A 346 -13.21 -34.65 -22.09
C ASN A 346 -13.21 -35.25 -23.50
#